data_7acf49102609849ab9d0f5fd61c53aab
#
_entry.id   7acf49102609849ab9d0f5fd61c53aab
#
_cell.length_a   1.000
_cell.length_b   1.000
_cell.length_c   1.000
_cell.angle_alpha   90.00
_cell.angle_beta   90.00
_cell.angle_gamma   90.00
#
_symmetry.space_group_name_H-M   'P 1'
#
loop_
_entity.id
_entity.type
_entity.pdbx_description
1 polymer ?
#
loop_
_entity_poly.entity_id
_entity_poly.type
_entity_poly.pdbx_seq_one_letter_code
_entity_poly.pdbx_strand_id
1 'polypeptide(L)'
;MADIMTALGNVFTVTNLLGLVFGTGAGILIGAMPGLSVNMGIALLFPLTFAFQGVGGILMLLGIYCGAIYGGSISAILLKTPGTPASVATTLDGYPMATKLKQPGRALGLSTFGSTFGGVFSAICLIIFSPLLASVALKFSKPEYFALAIFGLSIITSVSSGSIAKGLLGGFIGLFIATIGIDNLSGSMRFTFGSTYLLGGISFVPILIGLFAFSQVLQSVEDCYKEKHTKTDVKIKRVFPTW
;
A
#
# COMPACT_ATOMS: atom_id res chain seq x y z
N MET A 1 8.63 12.40 -26.95
CA MET A 1 7.34 13.12 -26.97
C MET A 1 6.20 12.27 -27.50
N ALA A 2 6.40 11.52 -28.61
CA ALA A 2 5.38 10.58 -29.12
C ALA A 2 4.92 9.57 -28.04
N ASP A 3 5.84 9.03 -27.28
CA ASP A 3 5.53 8.04 -26.23
C ASP A 3 4.68 8.60 -25.10
N ILE A 4 4.86 9.88 -24.76
CA ILE A 4 4.05 10.54 -23.70
C ILE A 4 2.63 10.77 -24.20
N MET A 5 2.46 11.17 -25.45
CA MET A 5 1.11 11.35 -26.06
C MET A 5 0.36 10.03 -26.15
N THR A 6 1.05 8.95 -26.54
CA THR A 6 0.48 7.61 -26.59
C THR A 6 0.11 7.10 -25.19
N ALA A 7 0.98 7.34 -24.21
CA ALA A 7 0.72 6.97 -22.82
C ALA A 7 -0.51 7.74 -22.26
N LEU A 8 -0.60 9.05 -22.52
CA LEU A 8 -1.77 9.84 -22.13
C LEU A 8 -3.06 9.33 -22.80
N GLY A 9 -3.02 9.01 -24.10
CA GLY A 9 -4.16 8.43 -24.80
C GLY A 9 -4.64 7.13 -24.15
N ASN A 10 -3.71 6.27 -23.74
CA ASN A 10 -4.02 5.02 -23.05
C ASN A 10 -4.63 5.24 -21.65
N VAL A 11 -4.18 6.24 -20.92
CA VAL A 11 -4.71 6.56 -19.58
C VAL A 11 -6.16 7.04 -19.67
N PHE A 12 -6.51 7.86 -20.66
CA PHE A 12 -7.84 8.47 -20.81
C PHE A 12 -8.88 7.56 -21.47
N THR A 13 -8.65 6.25 -21.56
CA THR A 13 -9.71 5.32 -21.95
C THR A 13 -10.73 5.13 -20.82
N VAL A 14 -11.99 4.95 -21.18
CA VAL A 14 -13.08 4.81 -20.19
C VAL A 14 -12.82 3.68 -19.21
N THR A 15 -12.35 2.54 -19.69
CA THR A 15 -12.03 1.37 -18.86
C THR A 15 -10.93 1.67 -17.83
N ASN A 16 -9.89 2.40 -18.25
CA ASN A 16 -8.77 2.74 -17.37
C ASN A 16 -9.16 3.80 -16.34
N LEU A 17 -9.98 4.77 -16.73
CA LEU A 17 -10.54 5.74 -15.78
C LEU A 17 -11.48 5.10 -14.77
N LEU A 18 -12.29 4.13 -15.18
CA LEU A 18 -13.12 3.36 -14.25
C LEU A 18 -12.26 2.58 -13.26
N GLY A 19 -11.17 1.93 -13.71
CA GLY A 19 -10.22 1.27 -12.83
C GLY A 19 -9.60 2.22 -11.80
N LEU A 20 -9.18 3.41 -12.24
CA LEU A 20 -8.63 4.45 -11.38
C LEU A 20 -9.65 4.94 -10.34
N VAL A 21 -10.86 5.28 -10.76
CA VAL A 21 -11.92 5.79 -9.86
C VAL A 21 -12.34 4.73 -8.86
N PHE A 22 -12.54 3.49 -9.32
CA PHE A 22 -12.88 2.37 -8.45
C PHE A 22 -11.76 2.10 -7.44
N GLY A 23 -10.50 2.04 -7.92
CA GLY A 23 -9.33 1.87 -7.08
C GLY A 23 -9.19 2.96 -6.02
N THR A 24 -9.37 4.22 -6.41
CA THR A 24 -9.32 5.37 -5.49
C THR A 24 -10.42 5.30 -4.44
N GLY A 25 -11.65 5.01 -4.84
CA GLY A 25 -12.79 4.88 -3.92
C GLY A 25 -12.59 3.75 -2.91
N ALA A 26 -12.21 2.56 -3.39
CA ALA A 26 -11.89 1.42 -2.54
C ALA A 26 -10.71 1.70 -1.60
N GLY A 27 -9.66 2.36 -2.11
CA GLY A 27 -8.51 2.80 -1.34
C GLY A 27 -8.90 3.74 -0.20
N ILE A 28 -9.72 4.76 -0.47
CA ILE A 28 -10.21 5.69 0.57
C ILE A 28 -10.95 4.94 1.66
N LEU A 29 -11.82 4.01 1.30
CA LEU A 29 -12.59 3.22 2.27
C LEU A 29 -11.64 2.40 3.17
N ILE A 30 -10.68 1.69 2.58
CA ILE A 30 -9.71 0.87 3.31
C ILE A 30 -8.83 1.75 4.22
N GLY A 31 -8.31 2.85 3.69
CA GLY A 31 -7.45 3.77 4.45
C GLY A 31 -8.17 4.49 5.58
N ALA A 32 -9.47 4.75 5.44
CA ALA A 32 -10.29 5.35 6.48
C ALA A 32 -10.59 4.39 7.65
N MET A 33 -10.41 3.07 7.45
CA MET A 33 -10.61 2.07 8.50
C MET A 33 -9.35 1.95 9.35
N PRO A 34 -9.39 2.29 10.66
CA PRO A 34 -8.25 2.13 11.54
C PRO A 34 -7.80 0.66 11.61
N GLY A 35 -6.49 0.44 11.52
CA GLY A 35 -5.92 -0.91 11.56
C GLY A 35 -5.69 -1.55 10.18
N LEU A 36 -6.28 -1.03 9.11
CA LEU A 36 -5.97 -1.47 7.75
C LEU A 36 -4.84 -0.62 7.17
N SER A 37 -3.77 -1.27 6.72
CA SER A 37 -2.67 -0.58 6.07
C SER A 37 -2.90 -0.47 4.55
N VAL A 38 -2.22 0.48 3.91
CA VAL A 38 -2.21 0.63 2.44
C VAL A 38 -1.80 -0.67 1.75
N ASN A 39 -0.75 -1.33 2.29
CA ASN A 39 -0.23 -2.58 1.74
C ASN A 39 -1.25 -3.70 1.79
N MET A 40 -2.03 -3.76 2.86
CA MET A 40 -3.13 -4.73 2.97
C MET A 40 -4.25 -4.43 1.97
N GLY A 41 -4.60 -3.17 1.80
CA GLY A 41 -5.57 -2.75 0.79
C GLY A 41 -5.15 -3.15 -0.62
N ILE A 42 -3.89 -2.92 -0.96
CA ILE A 42 -3.31 -3.36 -2.23
C ILE A 42 -3.35 -4.88 -2.34
N ALA A 43 -2.87 -5.62 -1.34
CA ALA A 43 -2.83 -7.08 -1.37
C ALA A 43 -4.23 -7.70 -1.53
N LEU A 44 -5.23 -7.16 -0.82
CA LEU A 44 -6.61 -7.63 -0.88
C LEU A 44 -7.25 -7.40 -2.25
N LEU A 45 -7.02 -6.23 -2.85
CA LEU A 45 -7.62 -5.84 -4.12
C LEU A 45 -6.76 -6.18 -5.34
N PHE A 46 -5.52 -6.65 -5.14
CA PHE A 46 -4.62 -7.00 -6.23
C PHE A 46 -5.22 -8.00 -7.23
N PRO A 47 -5.91 -9.08 -6.81
CA PRO A 47 -6.52 -10.00 -7.77
C PRO A 47 -7.55 -9.34 -8.68
N LEU A 48 -8.22 -8.29 -8.19
CA LEU A 48 -9.23 -7.56 -8.96
C LEU A 48 -8.61 -6.76 -10.12
N THR A 49 -7.33 -6.40 -9.99
CA THR A 49 -6.61 -5.64 -11.04
C THR A 49 -6.43 -6.45 -12.33
N PHE A 50 -6.47 -7.79 -12.26
CA PHE A 50 -6.42 -8.65 -13.45
C PHE A 50 -7.68 -8.56 -14.33
N ALA A 51 -8.79 -8.06 -13.79
CA ALA A 51 -9.98 -7.75 -14.60
C ALA A 51 -9.77 -6.54 -15.53
N PHE A 52 -8.79 -5.70 -15.19
CA PHE A 52 -8.40 -4.53 -15.98
C PHE A 52 -7.11 -4.86 -16.74
N GLN A 53 -7.19 -5.03 -18.05
CA GLN A 53 -6.02 -5.41 -18.86
C GLN A 53 -5.01 -4.25 -18.98
N GLY A 54 -3.74 -4.58 -19.03
CA GLY A 54 -2.64 -3.65 -19.33
C GLY A 54 -2.52 -2.50 -18.32
N VAL A 55 -2.62 -1.27 -18.82
CA VAL A 55 -2.44 -0.03 -18.02
C VAL A 55 -3.53 0.15 -16.96
N GLY A 56 -4.75 -0.37 -17.21
CA GLY A 56 -5.87 -0.22 -16.29
C GLY A 56 -5.65 -0.84 -14.93
N GLY A 57 -5.01 -2.02 -14.87
CA GLY A 57 -4.65 -2.67 -13.60
C GLY A 57 -3.66 -1.84 -12.77
N ILE A 58 -2.66 -1.25 -13.44
CA ILE A 58 -1.67 -0.37 -12.79
C ILE A 58 -2.35 0.90 -12.27
N LEU A 59 -3.23 1.52 -13.05
CA LEU A 59 -3.97 2.70 -12.62
C LEU A 59 -4.90 2.41 -11.45
N MET A 60 -5.53 1.24 -11.42
CA MET A 60 -6.32 0.80 -10.28
C MET A 60 -5.46 0.65 -9.03
N LEU A 61 -4.26 0.04 -9.11
CA LEU A 61 -3.33 -0.07 -7.98
C LEU A 61 -2.87 1.30 -7.47
N LEU A 62 -2.53 2.22 -8.37
CA LEU A 62 -2.17 3.59 -8.01
C LEU A 62 -3.33 4.31 -7.33
N GLY A 63 -4.56 4.11 -7.84
CA GLY A 63 -5.78 4.63 -7.22
C GLY A 63 -5.95 4.10 -5.80
N ILE A 64 -5.81 2.79 -5.58
CA ILE A 64 -5.88 2.18 -4.24
C ILE A 64 -4.82 2.78 -3.32
N TYR A 65 -3.58 2.89 -3.79
CA TYR A 65 -2.48 3.43 -3.01
C TYR A 65 -2.72 4.88 -2.58
N CYS A 66 -2.99 5.77 -3.54
CA CYS A 66 -3.26 7.18 -3.25
C CYS A 66 -4.52 7.37 -2.41
N GLY A 67 -5.58 6.61 -2.73
CA GLY A 67 -6.84 6.64 -1.98
C GLY A 67 -6.67 6.19 -0.54
N ALA A 68 -5.91 5.12 -0.29
CA ALA A 68 -5.68 4.61 1.06
C ALA A 68 -4.83 5.55 1.92
N ILE A 69 -3.82 6.21 1.34
CA ILE A 69 -3.05 7.23 2.05
C ILE A 69 -3.94 8.41 2.46
N TYR A 70 -4.77 8.89 1.53
CA TYR A 70 -5.72 9.96 1.81
C TYR A 70 -6.78 9.52 2.83
N GLY A 71 -7.34 8.31 2.69
CA GLY A 71 -8.30 7.73 3.62
C GLY A 71 -7.77 7.68 5.06
N GLY A 72 -6.46 7.36 5.23
CA GLY A 72 -5.78 7.41 6.52
C GLY A 72 -5.79 8.80 7.17
N SER A 73 -5.80 9.87 6.38
CA SER A 73 -5.93 11.23 6.89
C SER A 73 -7.33 11.53 7.42
N ILE A 74 -8.36 10.90 6.85
CA ILE A 74 -9.76 11.05 7.33
C ILE A 74 -9.89 10.52 8.76
N SER A 75 -9.44 9.29 9.01
CA SER A 75 -9.48 8.71 10.36
C SER A 75 -8.56 9.45 11.34
N ALA A 76 -7.41 9.95 10.87
CA ALA A 76 -6.51 10.77 11.66
C ALA A 76 -7.18 12.07 12.14
N ILE A 77 -7.90 12.77 11.25
CA ILE A 77 -8.58 14.05 11.53
C ILE A 77 -9.82 13.86 12.41
N LEU A 78 -10.63 12.83 12.12
CA LEU A 78 -11.93 12.65 12.78
C LEU A 78 -11.85 11.83 14.07
N LEU A 79 -10.99 10.80 14.10
CA LEU A 79 -10.95 9.83 15.20
C LEU A 79 -9.65 9.88 16.01
N LYS A 80 -8.67 10.71 15.62
CA LYS A 80 -7.32 10.74 16.21
C LYS A 80 -6.56 9.41 16.06
N THR A 81 -7.02 8.53 15.20
CA THR A 81 -6.39 7.24 14.91
C THR A 81 -5.85 7.28 13.49
N PRO A 82 -4.52 7.40 13.31
CA PRO A 82 -3.96 7.43 11.96
C PRO A 82 -4.20 6.06 11.28
N GLY A 83 -4.86 6.06 10.11
CA GLY A 83 -5.06 4.84 9.33
C GLY A 83 -3.78 4.37 8.64
N THR A 84 -2.83 5.30 8.41
CA THR A 84 -1.54 5.00 7.80
C THR A 84 -0.42 5.70 8.55
N PRO A 85 0.83 5.19 8.51
CA PRO A 85 1.97 5.89 9.13
C PRO A 85 2.16 7.33 8.61
N ALA A 86 1.85 7.57 7.34
CA ALA A 86 1.95 8.90 6.72
C ALA A 86 0.95 9.91 7.32
N SER A 87 -0.18 9.44 7.84
CA SER A 87 -1.22 10.29 8.42
C SER A 87 -1.02 10.62 9.90
N VAL A 88 0.06 10.12 10.54
CA VAL A 88 0.38 10.44 11.94
C VAL A 88 0.56 11.95 12.13
N ALA A 89 1.30 12.61 11.23
CA ALA A 89 1.49 14.06 11.29
C ALA A 89 0.16 14.84 11.21
N THR A 90 -0.79 14.31 10.41
CA THR A 90 -2.11 14.92 10.26
C THR A 90 -2.94 14.89 11.56
N THR A 91 -2.66 13.96 12.48
CA THR A 91 -3.34 13.93 13.79
C THR A 91 -2.99 15.10 14.67
N LEU A 92 -1.79 15.67 14.53
CA LEU A 92 -1.29 16.74 15.41
C LEU A 92 -2.10 18.03 15.24
N ASP A 93 -2.38 18.41 13.99
CA ASP A 93 -3.08 19.66 13.69
C ASP A 93 -4.53 19.43 13.23
N GLY A 94 -4.76 18.37 12.46
CA GLY A 94 -6.07 18.06 11.88
C GLY A 94 -7.12 17.70 12.93
N TYR A 95 -6.76 16.85 13.90
CA TYR A 95 -7.68 16.46 14.96
C TYR A 95 -8.07 17.64 15.89
N PRO A 96 -7.14 18.47 16.41
CA PRO A 96 -7.51 19.67 17.16
C PRO A 96 -8.36 20.64 16.34
N MET A 97 -8.08 20.80 15.05
CA MET A 97 -8.89 21.63 14.17
C MET A 97 -10.32 21.12 14.02
N ALA A 98 -10.50 19.80 13.91
CA ALA A 98 -11.81 19.19 13.82
C ALA A 98 -12.59 19.25 15.13
N THR A 99 -11.93 19.03 16.29
CA THR A 99 -12.60 18.89 17.58
C THR A 99 -12.67 20.18 18.38
N LYS A 100 -11.54 20.91 18.54
CA LYS A 100 -11.47 22.15 19.32
C LYS A 100 -12.04 23.32 18.56
N LEU A 101 -11.65 23.49 17.29
CA LEU A 101 -12.15 24.57 16.44
C LEU A 101 -13.49 24.25 15.78
N LYS A 102 -13.98 23.01 15.89
CA LYS A 102 -15.24 22.52 15.28
C LYS A 102 -15.31 22.75 13.75
N GLN A 103 -14.17 22.62 13.07
CA GLN A 103 -14.03 22.83 11.63
C GLN A 103 -13.53 21.57 10.90
N PRO A 104 -14.20 20.41 11.01
CA PRO A 104 -13.74 19.15 10.40
C PRO A 104 -13.67 19.24 8.87
N GLY A 105 -14.63 19.90 8.23
CA GLY A 105 -14.64 20.08 6.78
C GLY A 105 -13.45 20.89 6.27
N ARG A 106 -13.02 21.91 7.01
CA ARG A 106 -11.84 22.70 6.66
C ARG A 106 -10.54 21.91 6.84
N ALA A 107 -10.45 21.09 7.89
CA ALA A 107 -9.29 20.22 8.11
C ALA A 107 -9.17 19.18 7.00
N LEU A 108 -10.28 18.53 6.61
CA LEU A 108 -10.32 17.59 5.49
C LEU A 108 -9.99 18.28 4.16
N GLY A 109 -10.54 19.46 3.92
CA GLY A 109 -10.27 20.23 2.69
C GLY A 109 -8.80 20.61 2.56
N LEU A 110 -8.15 21.06 3.64
CA LEU A 110 -6.71 21.35 3.64
C LEU A 110 -5.87 20.09 3.39
N SER A 111 -6.24 18.96 4.00
CA SER A 111 -5.58 17.67 3.75
C SER A 111 -5.71 17.25 2.30
N THR A 112 -6.90 17.36 1.70
CA THR A 112 -7.14 17.05 0.28
C THR A 112 -6.31 17.94 -0.63
N PHE A 113 -6.33 19.25 -0.38
CA PHE A 113 -5.58 20.22 -1.18
C PHE A 113 -4.07 19.95 -1.10
N GLY A 114 -3.55 19.74 0.12
CA GLY A 114 -2.14 19.40 0.32
C GLY A 114 -1.74 18.10 -0.36
N SER A 115 -2.58 17.06 -0.27
CA SER A 115 -2.35 15.78 -0.94
C SER A 115 -2.36 15.91 -2.46
N THR A 116 -3.30 16.70 -3.00
CA THR A 116 -3.39 16.94 -4.45
C THR A 116 -2.16 17.69 -4.97
N PHE A 117 -1.77 18.78 -4.28
CA PHE A 117 -0.59 19.55 -4.66
C PHE A 117 0.69 18.73 -4.58
N GLY A 118 0.86 17.99 -3.46
CA GLY A 118 2.01 17.09 -3.29
C GLY A 118 2.05 15.99 -4.34
N GLY A 119 0.91 15.40 -4.69
CA GLY A 119 0.80 14.37 -5.72
C GLY A 119 1.17 14.88 -7.11
N VAL A 120 0.66 16.06 -7.50
CA VAL A 120 1.03 16.68 -8.79
C VAL A 120 2.51 17.02 -8.84
N PHE A 121 3.05 17.63 -7.79
CA PHE A 121 4.47 17.94 -7.71
C PHE A 121 5.34 16.68 -7.80
N SER A 122 4.98 15.63 -7.06
CA SER A 122 5.65 14.33 -7.11
C SER A 122 5.62 13.71 -8.52
N ALA A 123 4.49 13.78 -9.20
CA ALA A 123 4.37 13.27 -10.57
C ALA A 123 5.28 14.03 -11.56
N ILE A 124 5.37 15.35 -11.44
CA ILE A 124 6.29 16.16 -12.25
C ILE A 124 7.75 15.76 -11.97
N CYS A 125 8.12 15.66 -10.69
CA CYS A 125 9.46 15.19 -10.32
C CYS A 125 9.75 13.80 -10.88
N LEU A 126 8.80 12.87 -10.81
CA LEU A 126 8.96 11.52 -11.35
C LEU A 126 9.24 11.54 -12.86
N ILE A 127 8.49 12.33 -13.62
CA ILE A 127 8.69 12.46 -15.09
C ILE A 127 10.11 12.96 -15.39
N ILE A 128 10.59 13.94 -14.63
CA ILE A 128 11.93 14.54 -14.86
C ILE A 128 13.06 13.59 -14.45
N PHE A 129 12.94 12.98 -13.27
CA PHE A 129 14.02 12.17 -12.70
C PHE A 129 13.99 10.71 -13.13
N SER A 130 12.85 10.18 -13.60
CA SER A 130 12.73 8.76 -13.99
C SER A 130 13.74 8.33 -15.06
N PRO A 131 13.96 9.08 -16.16
CA PRO A 131 14.95 8.68 -17.18
C PRO A 131 16.38 8.65 -16.61
N LEU A 132 16.72 9.60 -15.73
CA LEU A 132 18.02 9.66 -15.08
C LEU A 132 18.24 8.46 -14.18
N LEU A 133 17.25 8.14 -13.32
CA LEU A 133 17.29 6.98 -12.43
C LEU A 133 17.35 5.67 -13.22
N ALA A 134 16.58 5.55 -14.30
CA ALA A 134 16.61 4.39 -15.18
C ALA A 134 18.01 4.18 -15.80
N SER A 135 18.67 5.25 -16.25
CA SER A 135 20.02 5.17 -16.82
C SER A 135 21.07 4.69 -15.79
N VAL A 136 20.90 5.05 -14.53
CA VAL A 136 21.75 4.57 -13.42
C VAL A 136 21.42 3.11 -13.10
N ALA A 137 20.12 2.77 -12.98
CA ALA A 137 19.68 1.42 -12.66
C ALA A 137 20.13 0.38 -13.70
N LEU A 138 20.14 0.75 -14.98
CA LEU A 138 20.60 -0.13 -16.07
C LEU A 138 22.12 -0.41 -16.05
N LYS A 139 22.88 0.39 -15.31
CA LYS A 139 24.33 0.13 -15.10
C LYS A 139 24.59 -0.88 -13.99
N PHE A 140 23.58 -1.24 -13.21
CA PHE A 140 23.71 -2.22 -12.14
C PHE A 140 23.92 -3.61 -12.73
N SER A 141 24.96 -4.28 -12.25
CA SER A 141 25.28 -5.66 -12.57
C SER A 141 24.95 -6.60 -11.38
N LYS A 142 25.29 -7.85 -11.50
CA LYS A 142 24.98 -8.86 -10.46
C LYS A 142 25.53 -8.52 -9.07
N PRO A 143 26.77 -7.99 -8.91
CA PRO A 143 27.28 -7.59 -7.61
C PRO A 143 26.45 -6.48 -6.93
N GLU A 144 26.00 -5.48 -7.71
CA GLU A 144 25.22 -4.38 -7.19
C GLU A 144 23.83 -4.84 -6.74
N TYR A 145 23.19 -5.77 -7.48
CA TYR A 145 21.94 -6.40 -7.04
C TYR A 145 22.11 -7.19 -5.76
N PHE A 146 23.23 -7.89 -5.56
CA PHE A 146 23.54 -8.59 -4.33
C PHE A 146 23.68 -7.61 -3.16
N ALA A 147 24.42 -6.52 -3.36
CA ALA A 147 24.56 -5.47 -2.36
C ALA A 147 23.22 -4.82 -1.99
N LEU A 148 22.35 -4.57 -2.99
CA LEU A 148 20.99 -4.07 -2.76
C LEU A 148 20.13 -5.06 -1.98
N ALA A 149 20.27 -6.36 -2.22
CA ALA A 149 19.55 -7.38 -1.45
C ALA A 149 19.98 -7.38 0.03
N ILE A 150 21.28 -7.30 0.31
CA ILE A 150 21.80 -7.16 1.69
C ILE A 150 21.29 -5.86 2.34
N PHE A 151 21.34 -4.76 1.60
CA PHE A 151 20.81 -3.48 2.08
C PHE A 151 19.31 -3.57 2.39
N GLY A 152 18.51 -4.17 1.50
CA GLY A 152 17.08 -4.41 1.73
C GLY A 152 16.82 -5.25 2.99
N LEU A 153 17.59 -6.31 3.19
CA LEU A 153 17.50 -7.13 4.42
C LEU A 153 17.88 -6.34 5.69
N SER A 154 18.87 -5.45 5.59
CA SER A 154 19.24 -4.60 6.72
C SER A 154 18.14 -3.61 7.12
N ILE A 155 17.38 -3.09 6.13
CA ILE A 155 16.22 -2.23 6.39
C ILE A 155 15.12 -2.99 7.14
N ILE A 156 14.90 -4.27 6.84
CA ILE A 156 13.90 -5.09 7.55
C ILE A 156 14.17 -5.09 9.06
N THR A 157 15.43 -5.16 9.46
CA THR A 157 15.80 -5.12 10.90
C THR A 157 15.47 -3.77 11.54
N SER A 158 15.60 -2.68 10.81
CA SER A 158 15.31 -1.33 11.29
C SER A 158 13.81 -1.04 11.39
N VAL A 159 13.01 -1.58 10.45
CA VAL A 159 11.55 -1.37 10.40
C VAL A 159 10.79 -2.33 11.32
N SER A 160 11.43 -3.44 11.73
CA SER A 160 10.80 -4.44 12.60
C SER A 160 10.54 -3.87 14.00
N SER A 161 9.32 -3.42 14.24
CA SER A 161 8.87 -2.92 15.55
C SER A 161 8.76 -4.08 16.54
N GLY A 162 9.62 -4.08 17.56
CA GLY A 162 9.51 -4.95 18.74
C GLY A 162 10.56 -6.04 18.87
N SER A 163 11.03 -6.69 17.80
CA SER A 163 12.06 -7.74 17.90
C SER A 163 12.83 -7.92 16.60
N ILE A 164 14.09 -7.55 16.60
CA ILE A 164 15.01 -7.73 15.46
C ILE A 164 15.06 -9.21 15.04
N ALA A 165 15.06 -10.12 16.02
CA ALA A 165 15.11 -11.57 15.73
C ALA A 165 13.91 -12.05 14.94
N LYS A 166 12.69 -11.56 15.24
CA LYS A 166 11.48 -11.90 14.48
C LYS A 166 11.53 -11.34 13.06
N GLY A 167 12.02 -10.10 12.89
CA GLY A 167 12.20 -9.50 11.58
C GLY A 167 13.19 -10.27 10.70
N LEU A 168 14.32 -10.66 11.26
CA LEU A 168 15.32 -11.49 10.57
C LEU A 168 14.76 -12.87 10.20
N LEU A 169 14.09 -13.55 11.12
CA LEU A 169 13.45 -14.83 10.83
C LEU A 169 12.44 -14.71 9.69
N GLY A 170 11.59 -13.68 9.72
CA GLY A 170 10.68 -13.41 8.61
C GLY A 170 11.39 -13.18 7.28
N GLY A 171 12.49 -12.40 7.29
CA GLY A 171 13.32 -12.17 6.11
C GLY A 171 13.94 -13.45 5.57
N PHE A 172 14.50 -14.31 6.44
CA PHE A 172 15.06 -15.60 6.03
C PHE A 172 14.00 -16.56 5.47
N ILE A 173 12.81 -16.62 6.09
CA ILE A 173 11.69 -17.41 5.57
C ILE A 173 11.28 -16.89 4.18
N GLY A 174 11.17 -15.57 4.02
CA GLY A 174 10.86 -14.96 2.71
C GLY A 174 11.89 -15.28 1.64
N LEU A 175 13.20 -15.19 1.98
CA LEU A 175 14.28 -15.59 1.10
C LEU A 175 14.22 -17.07 0.73
N PHE A 176 13.95 -17.94 1.69
CA PHE A 176 13.81 -19.37 1.44
C PHE A 176 12.67 -19.66 0.48
N ILE A 177 11.50 -19.03 0.69
CA ILE A 177 10.35 -19.15 -0.22
C ILE A 177 10.71 -18.65 -1.63
N ALA A 178 11.47 -17.56 -1.75
CA ALA A 178 11.91 -16.99 -3.02
C ALA A 178 12.88 -17.89 -3.79
N THR A 179 13.55 -18.85 -3.14
CA THR A 179 14.45 -19.80 -3.81
C THR A 179 13.73 -21.00 -4.43
N ILE A 180 12.43 -21.17 -4.16
CA ILE A 180 11.64 -22.27 -4.70
C ILE A 180 11.34 -22.00 -6.18
N GLY A 181 11.69 -22.95 -7.06
CA GLY A 181 11.42 -22.86 -8.50
C GLY A 181 12.65 -23.10 -9.35
N ILE A 182 12.62 -22.59 -10.58
CA ILE A 182 13.76 -22.67 -11.53
C ILE A 182 14.63 -21.42 -11.31
N ASP A 183 15.91 -21.63 -11.09
CA ASP A 183 16.88 -20.55 -11.04
C ASP A 183 17.08 -19.93 -12.43
N ASN A 184 16.77 -18.68 -12.58
CA ASN A 184 16.88 -17.95 -13.86
C ASN A 184 18.32 -17.85 -14.42
N LEU A 185 19.33 -18.11 -13.58
CA LEU A 185 20.74 -18.02 -13.98
C LEU A 185 21.32 -19.38 -14.44
N SER A 186 21.03 -20.43 -13.66
CA SER A 186 21.59 -21.77 -13.90
C SER A 186 20.59 -22.72 -14.57
N GLY A 187 19.30 -22.37 -14.65
CA GLY A 187 18.23 -23.25 -15.11
C GLY A 187 17.97 -24.45 -14.19
N SER A 188 18.65 -24.51 -13.03
CA SER A 188 18.51 -25.62 -12.10
C SER A 188 17.22 -25.52 -11.30
N MET A 189 16.58 -26.66 -11.04
CA MET A 189 15.38 -26.74 -10.20
C MET A 189 15.79 -26.73 -8.73
N ARG A 190 15.19 -25.83 -7.93
CA ARG A 190 15.43 -25.70 -6.50
C ARG A 190 14.14 -25.93 -5.74
N PHE A 191 14.17 -26.86 -4.79
CA PHE A 191 13.05 -27.15 -3.87
C PHE A 191 11.68 -27.40 -4.54
N THR A 192 11.69 -27.96 -5.76
CA THR A 192 10.44 -28.25 -6.51
C THR A 192 9.81 -29.58 -6.11
N PHE A 193 10.53 -30.45 -5.38
CA PHE A 193 10.08 -31.77 -4.93
C PHE A 193 9.42 -32.62 -6.03
N GLY A 194 9.83 -32.44 -7.28
CA GLY A 194 9.26 -33.14 -8.44
C GLY A 194 7.89 -32.62 -8.91
N SER A 195 7.36 -31.58 -8.30
CA SER A 195 6.09 -30.97 -8.70
C SER A 195 6.28 -29.97 -9.85
N THR A 196 5.54 -30.18 -10.94
CA THR A 196 5.52 -29.25 -12.08
C THR A 196 4.93 -27.89 -11.73
N TYR A 197 4.04 -27.83 -10.73
CA TYR A 197 3.45 -26.56 -10.25
C TYR A 197 4.45 -25.65 -9.56
N LEU A 198 5.50 -26.22 -8.95
CA LEU A 198 6.54 -25.45 -8.26
C LEU A 198 7.69 -25.02 -9.18
N LEU A 199 7.69 -25.42 -10.46
CA LEU A 199 8.71 -24.98 -11.42
C LEU A 199 8.69 -23.48 -11.64
N GLY A 200 7.51 -22.86 -11.67
CA GLY A 200 7.34 -21.41 -11.76
C GLY A 200 7.56 -20.65 -10.44
N GLY A 201 7.98 -21.34 -9.37
CA GLY A 201 8.05 -20.78 -8.03
C GLY A 201 6.67 -20.59 -7.39
N ILE A 202 6.65 -20.03 -6.18
CA ILE A 202 5.41 -19.68 -5.50
C ILE A 202 5.00 -18.29 -5.96
N SER A 203 3.80 -18.18 -6.53
CA SER A 203 3.26 -16.91 -7.02
C SER A 203 3.19 -15.87 -5.92
N PHE A 204 3.61 -14.64 -6.20
CA PHE A 204 3.65 -13.55 -5.22
C PHE A 204 2.25 -13.18 -4.68
N VAL A 205 1.23 -13.28 -5.54
CA VAL A 205 -0.16 -12.92 -5.18
C VAL A 205 -0.74 -13.75 -4.04
N PRO A 206 -0.72 -15.10 -4.09
CA PRO A 206 -1.17 -15.93 -2.97
C PRO A 206 -0.39 -15.67 -1.68
N ILE A 207 0.91 -15.40 -1.78
CA ILE A 207 1.74 -15.06 -0.62
C ILE A 207 1.26 -13.77 0.04
N LEU A 208 1.03 -12.72 -0.76
CA LEU A 208 0.51 -11.44 -0.24
C LEU A 208 -0.86 -11.60 0.42
N ILE A 209 -1.78 -12.30 -0.24
CA ILE A 209 -3.11 -12.54 0.32
C ILE A 209 -3.02 -13.34 1.61
N GLY A 210 -2.22 -14.40 1.63
CA GLY A 210 -2.03 -15.23 2.82
C GLY A 210 -1.40 -14.46 3.98
N LEU A 211 -0.31 -13.74 3.75
CA LEU A 211 0.39 -13.03 4.81
C LEU A 211 -0.36 -11.80 5.32
N PHE A 212 -0.95 -11.00 4.43
CA PHE A 212 -1.61 -9.77 4.83
C PHE A 212 -3.10 -9.96 5.13
N ALA A 213 -3.88 -10.48 4.19
CA ALA A 213 -5.31 -10.59 4.38
C ALA A 213 -5.67 -11.61 5.48
N PHE A 214 -5.07 -12.79 5.46
CA PHE A 214 -5.35 -13.83 6.46
C PHE A 214 -4.84 -13.42 7.85
N SER A 215 -3.65 -12.81 7.95
CA SER A 215 -3.12 -12.29 9.20
C SER A 215 -4.05 -11.23 9.80
N GLN A 216 -4.63 -10.35 8.98
CA GLN A 216 -5.57 -9.34 9.46
C GLN A 216 -6.89 -9.94 9.95
N VAL A 217 -7.40 -10.96 9.27
CA VAL A 217 -8.60 -11.67 9.74
C VAL A 217 -8.34 -12.25 11.13
N LEU A 218 -7.18 -12.89 11.33
CA LEU A 218 -6.81 -13.44 12.65
C LEU A 218 -6.71 -12.36 13.73
N GLN A 219 -6.08 -11.21 13.41
CA GLN A 219 -6.00 -10.09 14.34
C GLN A 219 -7.38 -9.52 14.67
N SER A 220 -8.24 -9.34 13.67
CA SER A 220 -9.60 -8.84 13.88
C SER A 220 -10.44 -9.77 14.75
N VAL A 221 -10.26 -11.08 14.61
CA VAL A 221 -10.92 -12.08 15.48
C VAL A 221 -10.39 -11.97 16.92
N GLU A 222 -9.07 -11.82 17.09
CA GLU A 222 -8.46 -11.66 18.41
C GLU A 222 -8.94 -10.37 19.10
N ASP A 223 -8.97 -9.25 18.36
CA ASP A 223 -9.43 -7.97 18.88
C ASP A 223 -10.92 -8.00 19.23
N CYS A 224 -11.76 -8.61 18.40
CA CYS A 224 -13.18 -8.82 18.69
C CYS A 224 -13.39 -9.67 19.96
N TYR A 225 -12.51 -10.65 20.21
CA TYR A 225 -12.56 -11.45 21.43
C TYR A 225 -12.15 -10.65 22.67
N LYS A 226 -11.16 -9.76 22.54
CA LYS A 226 -10.70 -8.86 23.60
C LYS A 226 -11.69 -7.74 23.90
N GLU A 227 -12.32 -7.13 22.88
CA GLU A 227 -13.31 -6.05 23.05
C GLU A 227 -14.62 -6.52 23.71
N LYS A 228 -14.96 -7.80 23.65
CA LYS A 228 -16.14 -8.34 24.32
C LYS A 228 -16.13 -8.11 25.83
N HIS A 229 -14.99 -7.70 26.39
CA HIS A 229 -14.81 -7.35 27.80
C HIS A 229 -14.79 -5.84 28.09
N THR A 230 -14.86 -4.97 27.07
CA THR A 230 -14.83 -3.50 27.28
C THR A 230 -15.99 -2.85 26.51
N LYS A 231 -17.17 -2.88 27.09
CA LYS A 231 -18.33 -2.13 26.55
C LYS A 231 -18.09 -0.64 26.78
N THR A 232 -17.67 0.07 25.76
CA THR A 232 -17.69 1.53 25.76
C THR A 232 -18.97 2.02 25.08
N ASP A 233 -19.87 2.55 25.88
CA ASP A 233 -21.16 3.11 25.42
C ASP A 233 -20.89 4.45 24.70
N VAL A 234 -20.63 4.40 23.39
CA VAL A 234 -20.45 5.60 22.57
C VAL A 234 -21.81 6.11 22.10
N LYS A 235 -22.36 7.09 22.80
CA LYS A 235 -23.54 7.84 22.34
C LYS A 235 -23.15 8.79 21.21
N ILE A 236 -23.47 8.43 19.98
CA ILE A 236 -23.30 9.28 18.80
C ILE A 236 -24.33 10.42 18.88
N LYS A 237 -23.89 11.61 19.26
CA LYS A 237 -24.68 12.84 19.14
C LYS A 237 -24.41 13.50 17.80
N ARG A 238 -25.48 13.62 16.99
CA ARG A 238 -25.69 14.38 15.73
C ARG A 238 -24.44 14.72 14.88
N VAL A 239 -24.38 14.11 13.67
CA VAL A 239 -23.32 14.23 12.66
C VAL A 239 -23.58 15.38 11.64
N PHE A 240 -24.68 16.12 11.72
CA PHE A 240 -24.97 17.16 10.74
C PHE A 240 -24.52 18.54 11.21
N PRO A 241 -23.80 19.31 10.34
CA PRO A 241 -23.47 20.71 10.63
C PRO A 241 -24.75 21.54 10.64
N THR A 242 -24.93 22.34 11.67
CA THR A 242 -25.90 23.45 11.66
C THR A 242 -25.27 24.59 10.87
N TRP A 243 -26.00 25.10 9.87
CA TRP A 243 -25.68 26.29 9.09
C TRP A 243 -25.65 27.53 9.98
#